data_47fe7bbd5e6e863866f6762920ef11c3
#
_entry.id   47fe7bbd5e6e863866f6762920ef11c3
#
_cell.length_a   1.000
_cell.length_b   1.000
_cell.length_c   1.000
_cell.angle_alpha   90.00
_cell.angle_beta   90.00
_cell.angle_gamma   90.00
#
_symmetry.space_group_name_H-M   'P 1'
#
loop_
_entity.id
_entity.type
_entity.pdbx_description
1 polymer ?
#
loop_
_entity_poly.entity_id
_entity_poly.type
_entity_poly.pdbx_seq_one_letter_code
_entity_poly.pdbx_strand_id
1 'polypeptide(L)'
;RLTLSELRQSVDAIKADASIKGVIVSSGKDVFIVGADITEFVDNFKLPEAELVAGNLEANRIFNAFEDLEVPTVAAINGIALGGGLEMCLAADYRVMSTSARIGLPEVKLGIYPGFGGTVRLPRLIGSDNAIEWIAAGKENRAEDALKVGAVDAVVAPELLLAGALD
;
A
#
# COMPACT_ATOMS: atom_id res chain seq x y z
N ARG A 1 14.50 0.15 -2.85
CA ARG A 1 14.75 0.92 -4.11
C ARG A 1 14.39 0.11 -5.35
N LEU A 2 14.80 -1.16 -5.44
CA LEU A 2 14.49 -2.00 -6.61
C LEU A 2 12.98 -2.12 -6.85
N THR A 3 12.20 -2.43 -5.82
CA THR A 3 10.74 -2.58 -5.90
C THR A 3 10.02 -1.31 -6.42
N LEU A 4 10.45 -0.12 -6.00
CA LEU A 4 9.89 1.13 -6.52
C LEU A 4 10.22 1.35 -8.00
N SER A 5 11.44 1.00 -8.42
CA SER A 5 11.82 1.06 -9.84
C SER A 5 11.02 0.09 -10.70
N GLU A 6 10.78 -1.13 -10.21
CA GLU A 6 9.97 -2.15 -10.90
C GLU A 6 8.50 -1.74 -10.95
N LEU A 7 7.96 -1.14 -9.88
CA LEU A 7 6.61 -0.59 -9.88
C LEU A 7 6.46 0.51 -10.93
N ARG A 8 7.41 1.43 -11.01
CA ARG A 8 7.43 2.47 -12.04
C ARG A 8 7.39 1.87 -13.44
N GLN A 9 8.29 0.91 -13.74
CA GLN A 9 8.32 0.25 -15.03
C GLN A 9 6.99 -0.46 -15.36
N SER A 10 6.36 -1.07 -14.35
CA SER A 10 5.05 -1.72 -14.51
C SER A 10 3.96 -0.69 -14.83
N VAL A 11 3.93 0.44 -14.12
CA VAL A 11 2.97 1.53 -14.39
C VAL A 11 3.16 2.09 -15.80
N ASP A 12 4.41 2.32 -16.22
CA ASP A 12 4.72 2.82 -17.56
C ASP A 12 4.28 1.83 -18.64
N ALA A 13 4.51 0.53 -18.42
CA ALA A 13 4.07 -0.52 -19.33
C ALA A 13 2.54 -0.62 -19.43
N ILE A 14 1.82 -0.50 -18.29
CA ILE A 14 0.36 -0.51 -18.27
C ILE A 14 -0.19 0.68 -19.06
N LYS A 15 0.35 1.88 -18.85
CA LYS A 15 -0.06 3.09 -19.59
C LYS A 15 0.18 2.99 -21.09
N ALA A 16 1.19 2.23 -21.52
CA ALA A 16 1.55 2.06 -22.93
C ALA A 16 0.69 1.02 -23.67
N ASP A 17 -0.04 0.16 -22.95
CA ASP A 17 -0.83 -0.93 -23.53
C ASP A 17 -2.34 -0.72 -23.36
N ALA A 18 -2.99 -0.18 -24.38
CA ALA A 18 -4.44 0.06 -24.39
C ALA A 18 -5.30 -1.22 -24.35
N SER A 19 -4.71 -2.41 -24.46
CA SER A 19 -5.42 -3.69 -24.33
C SER A 19 -5.71 -4.06 -22.87
N ILE A 20 -4.97 -3.51 -21.91
CA ILE A 20 -5.17 -3.73 -20.47
C ILE A 20 -6.48 -3.07 -20.04
N LYS A 21 -7.33 -3.82 -19.35
CA LYS A 21 -8.66 -3.38 -18.91
C LYS A 21 -8.79 -3.23 -17.39
N GLY A 22 -7.81 -3.68 -16.65
CA GLY A 22 -7.74 -3.58 -15.21
C GLY A 22 -6.43 -4.16 -14.69
N VAL A 23 -6.09 -3.85 -13.45
CA VAL A 23 -4.84 -4.28 -12.80
C VAL A 23 -5.14 -4.88 -11.44
N ILE A 24 -4.66 -6.08 -11.19
CA ILE A 24 -4.69 -6.68 -9.85
C ILE A 24 -3.25 -6.75 -9.35
N VAL A 25 -3.02 -6.12 -8.19
CA VAL A 25 -1.75 -6.23 -7.47
C VAL A 25 -1.88 -7.33 -6.42
N SER A 26 -1.04 -8.35 -6.51
CA SER A 26 -1.01 -9.49 -5.58
C SER A 26 0.43 -9.87 -5.28
N SER A 27 0.63 -10.73 -4.28
CA SER A 27 1.96 -11.26 -3.95
C SER A 27 2.00 -12.78 -4.15
N GLY A 28 3.07 -13.27 -4.76
CA GLY A 28 3.36 -14.71 -4.85
C GLY A 28 4.01 -15.30 -3.58
N LYS A 29 4.09 -14.52 -2.49
CA LYS A 29 4.65 -14.92 -1.18
C LYS A 29 3.53 -15.05 -0.15
N ASP A 30 3.84 -15.59 1.03
CA ASP A 30 2.91 -15.67 2.16
C ASP A 30 2.56 -14.30 2.78
N VAL A 31 3.37 -13.28 2.49
CA VAL A 31 3.11 -11.89 2.86
C VAL A 31 2.80 -11.06 1.62
N PHE A 32 2.05 -9.98 1.78
CA PHE A 32 1.83 -9.04 0.68
C PHE A 32 3.07 -8.15 0.49
N ILE A 33 3.20 -7.07 1.23
CA ILE A 33 4.38 -6.19 1.27
C ILE A 33 4.53 -5.69 2.70
N VAL A 34 5.68 -5.94 3.32
CA VAL A 34 5.90 -5.59 4.75
C VAL A 34 6.72 -4.30 4.95
N GLY A 35 6.55 -3.36 4.04
CA GLY A 35 7.18 -2.04 4.12
C GLY A 35 8.55 -1.96 3.46
N ALA A 36 9.28 -0.91 3.81
CA ALA A 36 10.64 -0.68 3.33
C ALA A 36 11.64 -1.53 4.12
N ASP A 37 12.82 -1.77 3.53
CA ASP A 37 13.91 -2.41 4.23
C ASP A 37 14.47 -1.46 5.30
N ILE A 38 14.18 -1.81 6.56
CA ILE A 38 14.60 -1.00 7.71
C ILE A 38 16.12 -0.96 7.88
N THR A 39 16.86 -1.91 7.31
CA THR A 39 18.34 -1.91 7.35
C THR A 39 18.93 -0.77 6.53
N GLU A 40 18.23 -0.32 5.49
CA GLU A 40 18.64 0.84 4.70
C GLU A 40 18.41 2.18 5.44
N PHE A 41 17.55 2.23 6.47
CA PHE A 41 17.20 3.49 7.14
C PHE A 41 18.39 4.14 7.83
N VAL A 42 19.27 3.36 8.47
CA VAL A 42 20.45 3.88 9.16
C VAL A 42 21.36 4.65 8.20
N ASP A 43 21.51 4.17 6.99
CA ASP A 43 22.33 4.83 5.98
C ASP A 43 21.56 5.96 5.28
N ASN A 44 20.29 5.78 5.04
CA ASN A 44 19.44 6.84 4.48
C ASN A 44 19.40 8.08 5.39
N PHE A 45 19.31 7.91 6.72
CA PHE A 45 19.28 9.05 7.65
C PHE A 45 20.61 9.85 7.72
N LYS A 46 21.69 9.33 7.15
CA LYS A 46 22.96 10.05 6.99
C LYS A 46 23.03 10.90 5.72
N LEU A 47 22.05 10.71 4.81
CA LEU A 47 22.00 11.48 3.56
C LEU A 47 21.68 12.95 3.83
N PRO A 48 22.13 13.87 2.97
CA PRO A 48 21.70 15.26 3.00
C PRO A 48 20.16 15.37 2.89
N GLU A 49 19.57 16.34 3.60
CA GLU A 49 18.12 16.56 3.61
C GLU A 49 17.53 16.63 2.19
N ALA A 50 18.20 17.32 1.28
CA ALA A 50 17.75 17.45 -0.10
C ALA A 50 17.62 16.10 -0.83
N GLU A 51 18.50 15.13 -0.55
CA GLU A 51 18.45 13.80 -1.13
C GLU A 51 17.32 12.96 -0.51
N LEU A 52 17.11 13.08 0.80
CA LEU A 52 15.98 12.43 1.49
C LEU A 52 14.65 12.93 0.95
N VAL A 53 14.50 14.25 0.82
CA VAL A 53 13.29 14.87 0.26
C VAL A 53 13.07 14.43 -1.19
N ALA A 54 14.11 14.45 -2.02
CA ALA A 54 14.01 14.02 -3.43
C ALA A 54 13.61 12.55 -3.55
N GLY A 55 14.18 11.67 -2.73
CA GLY A 55 13.85 10.24 -2.71
C GLY A 55 12.41 9.98 -2.27
N ASN A 56 11.93 10.69 -1.24
CA ASN A 56 10.54 10.58 -0.80
C ASN A 56 9.55 11.11 -1.84
N LEU A 57 9.84 12.25 -2.45
CA LEU A 57 9.02 12.81 -3.52
C LEU A 57 8.93 11.87 -4.74
N GLU A 58 10.04 11.23 -5.09
CA GLU A 58 10.04 10.26 -6.20
C GLU A 58 9.19 9.02 -5.88
N ALA A 59 9.29 8.47 -4.67
CA ALA A 59 8.42 7.38 -4.24
C ALA A 59 6.94 7.77 -4.31
N ASN A 60 6.58 8.97 -3.81
CA ASN A 60 5.21 9.47 -3.89
C ASN A 60 4.74 9.66 -5.34
N ARG A 61 5.60 10.12 -6.25
CA ARG A 61 5.25 10.20 -7.68
C ARG A 61 4.91 8.84 -8.29
N ILE A 62 5.61 7.79 -7.88
CA ILE A 62 5.35 6.43 -8.37
C ILE A 62 3.99 5.93 -7.86
N PHE A 63 3.68 6.12 -6.57
CA PHE A 63 2.38 5.76 -6.00
C PHE A 63 1.24 6.56 -6.64
N ASN A 64 1.42 7.87 -6.83
CA ASN A 64 0.43 8.70 -7.52
C ASN A 64 0.23 8.24 -8.98
N ALA A 65 1.32 7.90 -9.69
CA ALA A 65 1.22 7.41 -11.06
C ALA A 65 0.49 6.07 -11.18
N PHE A 66 0.51 5.25 -10.14
CA PHE A 66 -0.32 4.03 -10.04
C PHE A 66 -1.78 4.39 -9.73
N GLU A 67 -2.04 5.29 -8.78
CA GLU A 67 -3.38 5.78 -8.42
C GLU A 67 -4.07 6.46 -9.62
N ASP A 68 -3.29 7.15 -10.48
CA ASP A 68 -3.78 7.87 -11.66
C ASP A 68 -3.90 6.98 -12.92
N LEU A 69 -3.89 5.65 -12.80
CA LEU A 69 -4.16 4.75 -13.92
C LEU A 69 -5.62 4.91 -14.39
N GLU A 70 -5.84 4.97 -15.71
CA GLU A 70 -7.17 5.10 -16.30
C GLU A 70 -7.98 3.79 -16.34
N VAL A 71 -7.42 2.71 -15.80
CA VAL A 71 -8.06 1.40 -15.70
C VAL A 71 -8.26 1.03 -14.23
N PRO A 72 -9.33 0.29 -13.89
CA PRO A 72 -9.56 -0.15 -12.52
C PRO A 72 -8.36 -0.90 -11.92
N THR A 73 -8.05 -0.58 -10.67
CA THR A 73 -6.95 -1.20 -9.93
C THR A 73 -7.46 -1.86 -8.65
N VAL A 74 -7.03 -3.08 -8.37
CA VAL A 74 -7.40 -3.83 -7.17
C VAL A 74 -6.16 -4.33 -6.44
N ALA A 75 -6.05 -4.02 -5.15
CA ALA A 75 -5.09 -4.66 -4.27
C ALA A 75 -5.69 -5.95 -3.68
N ALA A 76 -5.17 -7.11 -4.11
CA ALA A 76 -5.55 -8.42 -3.58
C ALA A 76 -4.60 -8.81 -2.44
N ILE A 77 -4.97 -8.47 -1.21
CA ILE A 77 -4.12 -8.54 -0.02
C ILE A 77 -4.15 -9.95 0.55
N ASN A 78 -3.19 -10.77 0.14
CA ASN A 78 -3.12 -12.19 0.53
C ASN A 78 -2.52 -12.43 1.92
N GLY A 79 -1.77 -11.48 2.47
CA GLY A 79 -1.07 -11.62 3.74
C GLY A 79 -0.78 -10.27 4.39
N ILE A 80 0.33 -10.16 5.08
CA ILE A 80 0.70 -8.96 5.83
C ILE A 80 1.07 -7.83 4.86
N ALA A 81 0.37 -6.67 5.00
CA ALA A 81 0.66 -5.42 4.28
C ALA A 81 0.89 -4.29 5.30
N LEU A 82 2.14 -3.89 5.50
CA LEU A 82 2.53 -2.90 6.50
C LEU A 82 3.30 -1.74 5.88
N GLY A 83 3.14 -0.55 6.47
CA GLY A 83 3.85 0.64 6.04
C GLY A 83 3.64 0.93 4.56
N GLY A 84 4.71 1.10 3.80
CA GLY A 84 4.66 1.27 2.35
C GLY A 84 3.84 0.19 1.61
N GLY A 85 3.70 -1.00 2.18
CA GLY A 85 2.84 -2.06 1.65
C GLY A 85 1.35 -1.72 1.75
N LEU A 86 0.90 -1.19 2.89
CA LEU A 86 -0.46 -0.68 3.01
C LEU A 86 -0.63 0.59 2.17
N GLU A 87 0.36 1.47 2.13
CA GLU A 87 0.30 2.68 1.31
C GLU A 87 0.12 2.37 -0.18
N MET A 88 0.72 1.27 -0.66
CA MET A 88 0.48 0.75 -2.01
C MET A 88 -0.98 0.28 -2.18
N CYS A 89 -1.53 -0.45 -1.21
CA CYS A 89 -2.94 -0.87 -1.24
C CYS A 89 -3.89 0.33 -1.26
N LEU A 90 -3.56 1.39 -0.52
CA LEU A 90 -4.36 2.62 -0.46
C LEU A 90 -4.33 3.43 -1.76
N ALA A 91 -3.34 3.22 -2.62
CA ALA A 91 -3.25 3.82 -3.94
C ALA A 91 -4.06 3.07 -5.01
N ALA A 92 -4.57 1.87 -4.73
CA ALA A 92 -5.50 1.16 -5.61
C ALA A 92 -6.93 1.69 -5.46
N ASP A 93 -7.77 1.53 -6.50
CA ASP A 93 -9.20 1.88 -6.43
C ASP A 93 -9.93 0.99 -5.41
N TYR A 94 -9.66 -0.31 -5.45
CA TYR A 94 -10.30 -1.30 -4.58
C TYR A 94 -9.28 -2.16 -3.83
N ARG A 95 -9.69 -2.70 -2.68
CA ARG A 95 -8.91 -3.55 -1.79
C ARG A 95 -9.73 -4.76 -1.38
N VAL A 96 -9.32 -5.93 -1.83
CA VAL A 96 -9.89 -7.21 -1.39
C VAL A 96 -8.86 -7.89 -0.48
N MET A 97 -9.28 -8.29 0.70
CA MET A 97 -8.37 -8.80 1.74
C MET A 97 -8.71 -10.23 2.12
N SER A 98 -7.68 -11.07 2.23
CA SER A 98 -7.84 -12.41 2.79
C SER A 98 -8.19 -12.34 4.27
N THR A 99 -9.04 -13.25 4.76
CA THR A 99 -9.37 -13.39 6.19
C THR A 99 -8.15 -13.62 7.08
N SER A 100 -7.05 -14.17 6.54
CA SER A 100 -5.80 -14.40 7.25
C SER A 100 -4.84 -13.21 7.23
N ALA A 101 -5.11 -12.19 6.39
CA ALA A 101 -4.23 -11.05 6.20
C ALA A 101 -4.31 -10.05 7.35
N ARG A 102 -3.32 -9.15 7.40
CA ARG A 102 -3.23 -8.03 8.34
C ARG A 102 -2.69 -6.81 7.65
N ILE A 103 -3.20 -5.63 8.01
CA ILE A 103 -2.76 -4.35 7.46
C ILE A 103 -2.45 -3.36 8.58
N GLY A 104 -1.55 -2.42 8.33
CA GLY A 104 -1.23 -1.39 9.33
C GLY A 104 -0.16 -0.42 8.87
N LEU A 105 -0.04 0.68 9.62
CA LEU A 105 0.97 1.73 9.44
C LEU A 105 1.82 1.82 10.72
N PRO A 106 2.85 0.94 10.88
CA PRO A 106 3.62 0.83 12.12
C PRO A 106 4.77 1.85 12.22
N GLU A 107 4.85 2.82 11.34
CA GLU A 107 5.96 3.77 11.19
C GLU A 107 6.30 4.50 12.50
N VAL A 108 5.30 4.81 13.32
CA VAL A 108 5.49 5.47 14.62
C VAL A 108 6.38 4.67 15.57
N LYS A 109 6.41 3.34 15.45
CA LYS A 109 7.29 2.45 16.24
C LYS A 109 8.76 2.62 15.88
N LEU A 110 9.04 3.22 14.73
CA LEU A 110 10.39 3.54 14.24
C LEU A 110 10.73 5.03 14.40
N GLY A 111 9.84 5.82 15.04
CA GLY A 111 10.03 7.26 15.21
C GLY A 111 9.82 8.08 13.94
N ILE A 112 9.14 7.52 12.94
CA ILE A 112 8.79 8.18 11.68
C ILE A 112 7.28 8.16 11.47
N TYR A 113 6.80 8.65 10.33
CA TYR A 113 5.40 8.60 9.93
C TYR A 113 5.26 7.99 8.53
N PRO A 114 4.04 7.57 8.11
CA PRO A 114 3.81 7.04 6.77
C PRO A 114 4.19 8.07 5.70
N GLY A 115 5.19 7.76 4.90
CA GLY A 115 5.84 8.72 3.99
C GLY A 115 5.39 8.61 2.53
N PHE A 116 4.64 7.56 2.16
CA PHE A 116 4.24 7.31 0.77
C PHE A 116 2.75 7.56 0.51
N GLY A 117 2.16 8.46 1.29
CA GLY A 117 0.78 8.93 1.13
C GLY A 117 -0.23 8.33 2.10
N GLY A 118 0.17 7.47 3.02
CA GLY A 118 -0.74 6.88 4.02
C GLY A 118 -1.45 7.93 4.88
N THR A 119 -0.76 9.00 5.25
CA THR A 119 -1.33 10.13 6.00
C THR A 119 -2.35 10.94 5.21
N VAL A 120 -2.43 10.76 3.90
CA VAL A 120 -3.37 11.44 2.99
C VAL A 120 -4.50 10.50 2.58
N ARG A 121 -4.17 9.28 2.12
CA ARG A 121 -5.15 8.34 1.57
C ARG A 121 -5.99 7.68 2.65
N LEU A 122 -5.37 7.26 3.75
CA LEU A 122 -6.11 6.57 4.82
C LEU A 122 -7.23 7.42 5.42
N PRO A 123 -7.02 8.69 5.83
CA PRO A 123 -8.11 9.51 6.37
C PRO A 123 -9.22 9.83 5.35
N ARG A 124 -8.92 9.84 4.05
CA ARG A 124 -9.95 9.99 3.01
C ARG A 124 -10.83 8.74 2.89
N LEU A 125 -10.28 7.58 3.21
CA LEU A 125 -10.95 6.30 3.09
C LEU A 125 -11.76 5.95 4.35
N ILE A 126 -11.16 6.05 5.55
CA ILE A 126 -11.77 5.59 6.82
C ILE A 126 -12.18 6.73 7.78
N GLY A 127 -12.06 7.97 7.35
CA GLY A 127 -12.26 9.14 8.20
C GLY A 127 -11.05 9.47 9.06
N SER A 128 -10.97 10.74 9.51
CA SER A 128 -9.80 11.26 10.25
C SER A 128 -9.60 10.58 11.59
N ASP A 129 -10.67 10.31 12.34
CA ASP A 129 -10.58 9.76 13.70
C ASP A 129 -9.98 8.36 13.69
N ASN A 130 -10.48 7.47 12.83
CA ASN A 130 -9.93 6.12 12.66
C ASN A 130 -8.49 6.16 12.14
N ALA A 131 -8.20 7.05 11.18
CA ALA A 131 -6.87 7.16 10.60
C ALA A 131 -5.83 7.66 11.61
N ILE A 132 -6.18 8.65 12.45
CA ILE A 132 -5.33 9.14 13.54
C ILE A 132 -5.05 8.00 14.52
N GLU A 133 -6.07 7.25 14.93
CA GLU A 133 -5.89 6.10 15.82
C GLU A 133 -4.95 5.06 15.21
N TRP A 134 -5.15 4.67 13.95
CA TRP A 134 -4.34 3.66 13.29
C TRP A 134 -2.88 4.09 13.15
N ILE A 135 -2.64 5.32 12.71
CA ILE A 135 -1.30 5.86 12.50
C ILE A 135 -0.59 6.08 13.83
N ALA A 136 -1.26 6.68 14.82
CA ALA A 136 -0.64 6.97 16.11
C ALA A 136 -0.41 5.72 16.96
N ALA A 137 -1.26 4.70 16.85
CA ALA A 137 -1.07 3.43 17.56
C ALA A 137 -0.06 2.50 16.87
N GLY A 138 0.10 2.62 15.55
CA GLY A 138 1.00 1.77 14.75
C GLY A 138 0.66 0.28 14.85
N LYS A 139 -0.61 -0.06 15.05
CA LYS A 139 -1.07 -1.44 15.22
C LYS A 139 -1.34 -2.11 13.88
N GLU A 140 -1.27 -3.44 13.89
CA GLU A 140 -1.81 -4.26 12.82
C GLU A 140 -3.31 -4.48 13.05
N ASN A 141 -4.09 -4.35 11.99
CA ASN A 141 -5.53 -4.56 12.00
C ASN A 141 -5.88 -5.82 11.22
N ARG A 142 -6.81 -6.60 11.74
CA ARG A 142 -7.34 -7.81 11.10
C ARG A 142 -8.33 -7.45 10.01
N ALA A 143 -8.62 -8.42 9.15
CA ALA A 143 -9.53 -8.24 8.03
C ALA A 143 -10.92 -7.73 8.45
N GLU A 144 -11.48 -8.27 9.55
CA GLU A 144 -12.78 -7.85 10.08
C GLU A 144 -12.78 -6.39 10.53
N ASP A 145 -11.70 -5.96 11.24
CA ASP A 145 -11.56 -4.58 11.71
C ASP A 145 -11.37 -3.62 10.53
N ALA A 146 -10.60 -4.04 9.52
CA ALA A 146 -10.37 -3.27 8.31
C ALA A 146 -11.67 -3.07 7.49
N LEU A 147 -12.46 -4.12 7.34
CA LEU A 147 -13.76 -4.05 6.67
C LEU A 147 -14.73 -3.15 7.42
N LYS A 148 -14.79 -3.27 8.75
CA LYS A 148 -15.70 -2.49 9.60
C LYS A 148 -15.52 -0.99 9.46
N VAL A 149 -14.28 -0.52 9.29
CA VAL A 149 -13.98 0.92 9.14
C VAL A 149 -13.91 1.36 7.68
N GLY A 150 -14.06 0.45 6.73
CA GLY A 150 -14.00 0.73 5.29
C GLY A 150 -12.58 0.85 4.74
N ALA A 151 -11.58 0.32 5.45
CA ALA A 151 -10.20 0.29 4.94
C ALA A 151 -10.01 -0.70 3.78
N VAL A 152 -10.90 -1.69 3.67
CA VAL A 152 -10.97 -2.63 2.56
C VAL A 152 -12.43 -2.77 2.11
N ASP A 153 -12.63 -3.09 0.84
CA ASP A 153 -13.95 -3.16 0.19
C ASP A 153 -14.58 -4.54 0.37
N ALA A 154 -13.76 -5.60 0.44
CA ALA A 154 -14.23 -6.97 0.69
C ALA A 154 -13.21 -7.80 1.48
N VAL A 155 -13.74 -8.80 2.19
CA VAL A 155 -12.95 -9.82 2.89
C VAL A 155 -13.41 -11.19 2.44
N VAL A 156 -12.48 -12.02 2.00
CA VAL A 156 -12.76 -13.36 1.45
C VAL A 156 -11.81 -14.42 2.02
N ALA A 157 -12.16 -15.68 1.89
CA ALA A 157 -11.25 -16.77 2.22
C ALA A 157 -9.99 -16.73 1.32
N PRO A 158 -8.82 -17.19 1.80
CA PRO A 158 -7.55 -17.09 1.05
C PRO A 158 -7.63 -17.64 -0.38
N GLU A 159 -8.29 -18.78 -0.55
CA GLU A 159 -8.47 -19.47 -1.83
C GLU A 159 -9.40 -18.72 -2.81
N LEU A 160 -10.20 -17.79 -2.33
CA LEU A 160 -11.13 -16.99 -3.13
C LEU A 160 -10.59 -15.58 -3.43
N LEU A 161 -9.38 -15.25 -2.99
CA LEU A 161 -8.86 -13.88 -3.07
C LEU A 161 -8.79 -13.35 -4.51
N LEU A 162 -8.27 -14.15 -5.43
CA LEU A 162 -8.17 -13.72 -6.83
C LEU A 162 -9.55 -13.62 -7.49
N ALA A 163 -10.46 -14.54 -7.19
CA ALA A 163 -11.83 -14.48 -7.69
C ALA A 163 -12.55 -13.22 -7.19
N GLY A 164 -12.46 -12.93 -5.87
CA GLY A 164 -13.04 -11.73 -5.30
C GLY A 164 -12.40 -10.41 -5.75
N ALA A 165 -11.18 -10.46 -6.29
CA ALA A 165 -10.53 -9.28 -6.88
C ALA A 165 -10.92 -9.07 -8.36
N LEU A 166 -11.52 -10.08 -9.01
CA LEU A 166 -12.01 -10.02 -10.39
C LEU A 166 -13.48 -9.60 -10.47
N ASP A 167 -14.25 -9.80 -9.39
CA ASP A 167 -15.67 -9.43 -9.26
C ASP A 167 -15.81 -7.93 -8.95
#